data_b60cdec865e72f6fb9b9cc6ee50251d8
#
_entry.id   b60cdec865e72f6fb9b9cc6ee50251d8
#
_cell.length_a   1.000
_cell.length_b   1.000
_cell.length_c   1.000
_cell.angle_alpha   90.00
_cell.angle_beta   90.00
_cell.angle_gamma   90.00
#
_symmetry.space_group_name_H-M   'P 1'
#
loop_
_entity.id
_entity.type
_entity.pdbx_description
1 polymer ?
#
loop_
_entity_poly.entity_id
_entity_poly.type
_entity_poly.pdbx_seq_one_letter_code
_entity_poly.pdbx_strand_id
1 'polypeptide(L)'
;QDLGGRSVYKCPVCQDTGWAKTKTGYRRCSCYEKEHAKMLWKSFGVDPAKVKTLNDYKGYDDVTKKALYMAKAYIRDFESIMDTEENSFALLGQSGAGKSHIAIAIGAALLNRKNPVQVIYMPYLEAMRELKANINDDEYYLRLSDRYKKAKVLIIDDFFKDKVKNGQMIKDRNGNRIGLSDVDIKHIMPIINYRYFNKFPTLISTECTMGILVELDEALARRILEPCGDNITVFKGAEYNYGMREFVRK
;
A
#
# COMPACT_ATOMS: atom_id res chain seq x y z
N GLN A 1 -40.74 22.71 20.13
CA GLN A 1 -39.72 23.28 19.22
C GLN A 1 -38.41 22.59 19.57
N ASP A 2 -38.10 21.50 18.83
CA ASP A 2 -36.85 20.75 18.92
C ASP A 2 -35.77 21.56 18.21
N LEU A 3 -34.90 22.20 18.97
CA LEU A 3 -33.66 22.79 18.48
C LEU A 3 -32.67 21.64 18.26
N GLY A 4 -32.55 21.18 17.03
CA GLY A 4 -31.58 20.18 16.60
C GLY A 4 -30.17 20.59 16.99
N GLY A 5 -29.69 20.08 18.14
CA GLY A 5 -28.35 20.31 18.65
C GLY A 5 -27.28 19.71 17.71
N ARG A 6 -26.58 20.55 16.94
CA ARG A 6 -25.35 20.17 16.26
C ARG A 6 -24.40 19.69 17.34
N SER A 7 -23.95 18.43 17.23
CA SER A 7 -22.93 17.89 18.12
C SER A 7 -21.74 18.87 18.20
N VAL A 8 -21.42 19.33 19.40
CA VAL A 8 -20.28 20.22 19.68
C VAL A 8 -18.96 19.53 19.33
N TYR A 9 -18.96 18.19 19.25
CA TYR A 9 -17.77 17.36 19.01
C TYR A 9 -17.67 16.94 17.55
N LYS A 10 -16.42 16.95 17.02
CA LYS A 10 -16.09 16.43 15.68
C LYS A 10 -16.32 14.92 15.58
N CYS A 11 -16.04 14.19 16.66
CA CYS A 11 -16.30 12.76 16.76
C CYS A 11 -17.33 12.48 17.86
N PRO A 12 -18.53 12.03 17.51
CA PRO A 12 -19.57 11.74 18.51
C PRO A 12 -19.26 10.50 19.35
N VAL A 13 -18.37 9.60 18.88
CA VAL A 13 -18.02 8.34 19.58
C VAL A 13 -17.11 8.60 20.76
N CYS A 14 -16.07 9.42 20.59
CA CYS A 14 -15.07 9.68 21.64
C CYS A 14 -15.14 11.10 22.18
N GLN A 15 -16.04 11.95 21.66
CA GLN A 15 -16.13 13.35 22.04
C GLN A 15 -14.78 14.08 21.98
N ASP A 16 -14.02 13.80 20.89
CA ASP A 16 -12.70 14.35 20.57
C ASP A 16 -11.55 13.95 21.53
N THR A 17 -11.79 13.05 22.48
CA THR A 17 -10.75 12.53 23.40
C THR A 17 -9.78 11.54 22.72
N GLY A 18 -10.15 10.98 21.56
CA GLY A 18 -9.41 9.93 20.88
C GLY A 18 -9.57 8.53 21.50
N TRP A 19 -10.37 8.38 22.56
CA TRP A 19 -10.62 7.12 23.26
C TRP A 19 -12.11 6.78 23.26
N ALA A 20 -12.46 5.62 22.73
CA ALA A 20 -13.83 5.10 22.72
C ALA A 20 -14.01 4.10 23.88
N LYS A 21 -15.12 4.25 24.61
CA LYS A 21 -15.49 3.33 25.70
C LYS A 21 -15.93 1.98 25.11
N THR A 22 -15.49 0.89 25.73
CA THR A 22 -15.88 -0.49 25.40
C THR A 22 -16.47 -1.15 26.63
N LYS A 23 -16.95 -2.40 26.50
CA LYS A 23 -17.48 -3.17 27.63
C LYS A 23 -16.41 -3.45 28.71
N THR A 24 -15.14 -3.54 28.31
CA THR A 24 -14.01 -3.92 29.17
C THR A 24 -13.02 -2.80 29.45
N GLY A 25 -13.33 -1.55 29.04
CA GLY A 25 -12.43 -0.40 29.24
C GLY A 25 -12.47 0.61 28.10
N TYR A 26 -11.31 1.10 27.68
CA TYR A 26 -11.17 2.07 26.62
C TYR A 26 -10.26 1.52 25.51
N ARG A 27 -10.56 1.87 24.26
CA ARG A 27 -9.69 1.62 23.10
C ARG A 27 -9.46 2.93 22.34
N ARG A 28 -8.45 2.98 21.50
CA ARG A 28 -8.29 4.09 20.55
C ARG A 28 -9.50 4.19 19.65
N CYS A 29 -10.00 5.40 19.48
CA CYS A 29 -11.12 5.66 18.59
C CYS A 29 -10.68 5.62 17.13
N SER A 30 -11.53 5.13 16.24
CA SER A 30 -11.26 5.10 14.80
C SER A 30 -10.96 6.48 14.20
N CYS A 31 -11.51 7.56 14.77
CA CYS A 31 -11.19 8.92 14.36
C CYS A 31 -9.72 9.27 14.62
N TYR A 32 -9.16 8.84 15.77
CA TYR A 32 -7.74 9.03 16.07
C TYR A 32 -6.85 8.21 15.12
N GLU A 33 -7.18 6.95 14.91
CA GLU A 33 -6.44 6.08 13.98
C GLU A 33 -6.42 6.66 12.56
N LYS A 34 -7.57 7.20 12.11
CA LYS A 34 -7.70 7.86 10.81
C LYS A 34 -6.80 9.11 10.71
N GLU A 35 -6.88 10.01 11.67
CA GLU A 35 -6.09 11.24 11.63
C GLU A 35 -4.59 10.96 11.78
N HIS A 36 -4.21 10.01 12.63
CA HIS A 36 -2.82 9.55 12.73
C HIS A 36 -2.32 8.94 11.40
N ALA A 37 -3.12 8.10 10.75
CA ALA A 37 -2.77 7.56 9.44
C ALA A 37 -2.60 8.67 8.39
N LYS A 38 -3.49 9.67 8.36
CA LYS A 38 -3.36 10.83 7.46
C LYS A 38 -2.08 11.64 7.72
N MET A 39 -1.70 11.83 8.97
CA MET A 39 -0.45 12.52 9.33
C MET A 39 0.77 11.75 8.80
N LEU A 40 0.78 10.42 8.93
CA LEU A 40 1.84 9.57 8.40
C LEU A 40 1.92 9.63 6.86
N TRP A 41 0.79 9.64 6.16
CA TRP A 41 0.80 9.83 4.72
C TRP A 41 1.40 11.18 4.32
N LYS A 42 1.01 12.26 5.04
CA LYS A 42 1.51 13.61 4.78
C LYS A 42 3.02 13.75 5.04
N SER A 43 3.57 13.02 5.99
CA SER A 43 5.02 13.03 6.25
C SER A 43 5.83 12.49 5.05
N PHE A 44 5.21 11.69 4.18
CA PHE A 44 5.77 11.25 2.91
C PHE A 44 5.30 12.10 1.71
N GLY A 45 4.74 13.30 1.95
CA GLY A 45 4.29 14.20 0.90
C GLY A 45 2.96 13.81 0.21
N VAL A 46 2.24 12.80 0.73
CA VAL A 46 0.96 12.33 0.17
C VAL A 46 -0.19 12.75 1.08
N ASP A 47 -1.05 13.69 0.62
CA ASP A 47 -2.28 14.03 1.35
C ASP A 47 -3.45 13.16 0.87
N PRO A 48 -3.93 12.20 1.68
CA PRO A 48 -4.99 11.27 1.26
C PRO A 48 -6.33 11.94 0.99
N ALA A 49 -6.48 13.22 1.33
CA ALA A 49 -7.66 14.01 0.98
C ALA A 49 -7.58 14.67 -0.40
N LYS A 50 -6.37 14.75 -0.98
CA LYS A 50 -6.09 15.45 -2.24
C LYS A 50 -5.57 14.54 -3.35
N VAL A 51 -5.37 13.25 -3.09
CA VAL A 51 -4.91 12.30 -4.10
C VAL A 51 -5.96 12.12 -5.19
N LYS A 52 -5.51 11.79 -6.39
CA LYS A 52 -6.39 11.38 -7.49
C LYS A 52 -7.17 10.13 -7.09
N THR A 53 -8.45 10.12 -7.40
CA THR A 53 -9.35 9.00 -7.14
C THR A 53 -9.32 7.97 -8.25
N LEU A 54 -10.01 6.84 -8.09
CA LEU A 54 -10.18 5.87 -9.19
C LEU A 54 -11.00 6.43 -10.38
N ASN A 55 -11.78 7.50 -10.17
CA ASN A 55 -12.51 8.15 -11.26
C ASN A 55 -11.59 8.99 -12.16
N ASP A 56 -10.43 9.39 -11.64
CA ASP A 56 -9.41 10.11 -12.41
C ASP A 56 -8.51 9.16 -13.21
N TYR A 57 -8.62 7.85 -12.98
CA TYR A 57 -7.88 6.84 -13.73
C TYR A 57 -8.59 6.51 -15.04
N LYS A 58 -7.88 6.62 -16.15
CA LYS A 58 -8.43 6.33 -17.49
C LYS A 58 -8.10 4.90 -17.91
N GLY A 59 -9.13 4.09 -18.09
CA GLY A 59 -9.00 2.75 -18.70
C GLY A 59 -8.94 2.87 -20.23
N TYR A 60 -7.75 2.80 -20.80
CA TYR A 60 -7.54 2.95 -22.25
C TYR A 60 -7.72 1.63 -23.03
N ASP A 61 -7.50 0.50 -22.40
CA ASP A 61 -7.53 -0.85 -22.96
C ASP A 61 -8.10 -1.84 -21.93
N ASP A 62 -8.19 -3.11 -22.32
CA ASP A 62 -8.84 -4.12 -21.49
C ASP A 62 -8.09 -4.38 -20.16
N VAL A 63 -6.74 -4.29 -20.16
CA VAL A 63 -5.95 -4.50 -18.95
C VAL A 63 -6.17 -3.35 -17.96
N THR A 64 -6.13 -2.11 -18.43
CA THR A 64 -6.35 -0.93 -17.60
C THR A 64 -7.80 -0.82 -17.13
N LYS A 65 -8.78 -1.18 -17.99
CA LYS A 65 -10.19 -1.27 -17.59
C LYS A 65 -10.40 -2.36 -16.53
N LYS A 66 -9.78 -3.55 -16.71
CA LYS A 66 -9.81 -4.64 -15.74
C LYS A 66 -9.21 -4.18 -14.40
N ALA A 67 -8.03 -3.54 -14.40
CA ALA A 67 -7.40 -3.02 -13.20
C ALA A 67 -8.32 -2.05 -12.44
N LEU A 68 -8.98 -1.13 -13.17
CA LEU A 68 -9.92 -0.18 -12.59
C LEU A 68 -11.16 -0.88 -11.99
N TYR A 69 -11.71 -1.85 -12.72
CA TYR A 69 -12.84 -2.64 -12.26
C TYR A 69 -12.51 -3.40 -10.98
N MET A 70 -11.39 -4.10 -10.96
CA MET A 70 -10.91 -4.86 -9.80
C MET A 70 -10.67 -3.95 -8.59
N ALA A 71 -10.05 -2.78 -8.79
CA ALA A 71 -9.84 -1.80 -7.73
C ALA A 71 -11.15 -1.29 -7.12
N LYS A 72 -12.16 -1.01 -7.96
CA LYS A 72 -13.51 -0.60 -7.49
C LYS A 72 -14.22 -1.75 -6.75
N ALA A 73 -14.11 -2.97 -7.25
CA ALA A 73 -14.66 -4.16 -6.60
C ALA A 73 -13.99 -4.39 -5.23
N TYR A 74 -12.67 -4.31 -5.17
CA TYR A 74 -11.90 -4.45 -3.93
C TYR A 74 -12.36 -3.46 -2.84
N ILE A 75 -12.56 -2.18 -3.20
CA ILE A 75 -13.06 -1.18 -2.24
C ILE A 75 -14.48 -1.50 -1.79
N ARG A 76 -15.36 -1.89 -2.71
CA ARG A 76 -16.77 -2.23 -2.43
C ARG A 76 -16.87 -3.41 -1.47
N ASP A 77 -16.12 -4.47 -1.77
CA ASP A 77 -16.22 -5.77 -1.11
C ASP A 77 -15.26 -5.91 0.07
N PHE A 78 -14.50 -4.87 0.41
CA PHE A 78 -13.39 -4.89 1.38
C PHE A 78 -13.80 -5.49 2.75
N GLU A 79 -14.99 -5.16 3.26
CA GLU A 79 -15.44 -5.67 4.57
C GLU A 79 -15.65 -7.19 4.58
N SER A 80 -16.02 -7.78 3.44
CA SER A 80 -16.22 -9.23 3.32
C SER A 80 -14.93 -10.00 3.05
N ILE A 81 -13.91 -9.33 2.46
CA ILE A 81 -12.67 -10.00 2.09
C ILE A 81 -11.51 -9.76 3.07
N MET A 82 -11.57 -8.72 3.90
CA MET A 82 -10.42 -8.27 4.70
C MET A 82 -9.85 -9.32 5.64
N ASP A 83 -10.66 -10.27 6.09
CA ASP A 83 -10.26 -11.34 7.00
C ASP A 83 -10.07 -12.70 6.29
N THR A 84 -10.15 -12.73 4.94
CA THR A 84 -9.92 -13.94 4.13
C THR A 84 -8.44 -14.11 3.81
N GLU A 85 -8.09 -15.22 3.17
CA GLU A 85 -6.72 -15.49 2.71
C GLU A 85 -6.34 -14.67 1.48
N GLU A 86 -7.33 -14.35 0.62
CA GLU A 86 -7.17 -13.58 -0.62
C GLU A 86 -7.68 -12.15 -0.44
N ASN A 87 -7.03 -11.39 0.42
CA ASN A 87 -7.45 -10.05 0.83
C ASN A 87 -6.53 -8.91 0.35
N SER A 88 -5.50 -9.24 -0.39
CA SER A 88 -4.47 -8.29 -0.84
C SER A 88 -4.65 -7.91 -2.32
N PHE A 89 -3.85 -6.96 -2.81
CA PHE A 89 -3.96 -6.42 -4.17
C PHE A 89 -2.57 -6.10 -4.73
N ALA A 90 -2.27 -6.52 -5.97
CA ALA A 90 -0.97 -6.29 -6.58
C ALA A 90 -1.06 -5.71 -7.99
N LEU A 91 -0.26 -4.68 -8.25
CA LEU A 91 -0.10 -4.00 -9.53
C LEU A 91 1.36 -4.10 -9.96
N LEU A 92 1.63 -4.84 -11.01
CA LEU A 92 2.97 -5.25 -11.41
C LEU A 92 3.34 -4.71 -12.80
N GLY A 93 4.61 -4.49 -13.05
CA GLY A 93 5.15 -4.29 -14.40
C GLY A 93 5.39 -2.82 -14.77
N GLN A 94 5.10 -2.45 -16.01
CA GLN A 94 5.56 -1.23 -16.68
C GLN A 94 5.43 0.05 -15.85
N SER A 95 6.50 0.85 -15.82
CA SER A 95 6.48 2.21 -15.24
C SER A 95 5.51 3.12 -15.99
N GLY A 96 4.88 4.06 -15.27
CA GLY A 96 3.93 4.99 -15.88
C GLY A 96 2.54 4.40 -16.18
N ALA A 97 2.27 3.15 -15.81
CA ALA A 97 0.95 2.50 -15.99
C ALA A 97 -0.12 2.94 -14.98
N GLY A 98 0.24 3.80 -14.03
CA GLY A 98 -0.68 4.29 -13.00
C GLY A 98 -0.87 3.35 -11.81
N LYS A 99 0.07 2.42 -11.58
CA LYS A 99 0.04 1.48 -10.46
C LYS A 99 -0.08 2.17 -9.09
N SER A 100 0.83 3.09 -8.80
CA SER A 100 0.80 3.90 -7.58
C SER A 100 -0.50 4.70 -7.45
N HIS A 101 -1.02 5.25 -8.57
CA HIS A 101 -2.31 5.94 -8.57
C HIS A 101 -3.43 5.03 -8.07
N ILE A 102 -3.54 3.81 -8.62
CA ILE A 102 -4.59 2.85 -8.21
C ILE A 102 -4.40 2.44 -6.75
N ALA A 103 -3.20 2.04 -6.32
CA ALA A 103 -2.92 1.60 -4.95
C ALA A 103 -3.23 2.69 -3.92
N ILE A 104 -2.76 3.93 -4.18
CA ILE A 104 -3.01 5.10 -3.34
C ILE A 104 -4.51 5.45 -3.32
N ALA A 105 -5.19 5.40 -4.47
CA ALA A 105 -6.64 5.68 -4.55
C ALA A 105 -7.48 4.66 -3.78
N ILE A 106 -7.14 3.36 -3.83
CA ILE A 106 -7.77 2.32 -3.00
C ILE A 106 -7.60 2.67 -1.52
N GLY A 107 -6.36 2.90 -1.09
CA GLY A 107 -6.07 3.19 0.32
C GLY A 107 -6.74 4.46 0.82
N ALA A 108 -6.74 5.53 0.02
CA ALA A 108 -7.43 6.78 0.37
C ALA A 108 -8.96 6.59 0.47
N ALA A 109 -9.55 5.79 -0.41
CA ALA A 109 -10.97 5.47 -0.36
C ALA A 109 -11.32 4.70 0.93
N LEU A 110 -10.52 3.68 1.30
CA LEU A 110 -10.69 2.92 2.54
C LEU A 110 -10.52 3.79 3.79
N LEU A 111 -9.54 4.70 3.79
CA LEU A 111 -9.25 5.60 4.90
C LEU A 111 -10.34 6.66 5.08
N ASN A 112 -10.95 7.15 3.98
CA ASN A 112 -11.90 8.26 3.99
C ASN A 112 -13.37 7.85 4.01
N ARG A 113 -13.70 6.56 3.95
CA ARG A 113 -15.08 6.08 3.99
C ARG A 113 -15.77 6.33 5.35
N LYS A 114 -17.10 6.12 5.43
CA LYS A 114 -17.90 6.32 6.65
C LYS A 114 -17.36 5.52 7.84
N ASN A 115 -17.02 4.25 7.63
CA ASN A 115 -16.33 3.39 8.59
C ASN A 115 -14.86 3.30 8.18
N PRO A 116 -13.99 4.23 8.62
CA PRO A 116 -12.63 4.33 8.13
C PRO A 116 -11.80 3.12 8.55
N VAL A 117 -11.00 2.63 7.62
CA VAL A 117 -9.98 1.63 7.87
C VAL A 117 -8.64 2.33 8.02
N GLN A 118 -7.85 1.94 9.00
CA GLN A 118 -6.48 2.43 9.13
C GLN A 118 -5.65 1.90 7.95
N VAL A 119 -5.20 2.80 7.09
CA VAL A 119 -4.31 2.48 5.97
C VAL A 119 -2.98 3.19 6.19
N ILE A 120 -1.90 2.46 6.21
CA ILE A 120 -0.55 3.01 6.31
C ILE A 120 0.10 2.99 4.91
N TYR A 121 0.67 4.11 4.52
CA TYR A 121 1.42 4.26 3.28
C TYR A 121 2.91 4.08 3.56
N MET A 122 3.54 3.17 2.83
CA MET A 122 4.95 2.82 2.90
C MET A 122 5.59 3.04 1.52
N PRO A 123 6.13 4.23 1.23
CA PRO A 123 7.00 4.40 0.08
C PRO A 123 8.27 3.58 0.33
N TYR A 124 8.49 2.54 -0.47
CA TYR A 124 9.46 1.49 -0.18
C TYR A 124 10.88 2.01 0.05
N LEU A 125 11.38 2.87 -0.85
CA LEU A 125 12.77 3.35 -0.75
C LEU A 125 13.01 4.19 0.50
N GLU A 126 12.09 5.10 0.82
CA GLU A 126 12.19 5.97 2.00
C GLU A 126 12.06 5.15 3.28
N ALA A 127 11.09 4.24 3.34
CA ALA A 127 10.88 3.37 4.49
C ALA A 127 12.07 2.45 4.76
N MET A 128 12.66 1.86 3.71
CA MET A 128 13.86 1.04 3.84
C MET A 128 15.07 1.85 4.28
N ARG A 129 15.21 3.09 3.81
CA ARG A 129 16.26 4.00 4.27
C ARG A 129 16.12 4.30 5.76
N GLU A 130 14.89 4.61 6.21
CA GLU A 130 14.60 4.92 7.62
C GLU A 130 14.85 3.69 8.51
N LEU A 131 14.41 2.49 8.11
CA LEU A 131 14.67 1.25 8.84
C LEU A 131 16.18 0.95 8.96
N LYS A 132 16.93 1.08 7.86
CA LYS A 132 18.39 0.84 7.84
C LYS A 132 19.15 1.86 8.69
N ALA A 133 18.76 3.13 8.65
CA ALA A 133 19.42 4.20 9.40
C ALA A 133 19.26 4.05 10.91
N ASN A 134 18.20 3.40 11.37
CA ASN A 134 17.86 3.30 12.79
C ASN A 134 18.05 1.87 13.35
N ILE A 135 18.86 1.03 12.71
CA ILE A 135 19.08 -0.37 13.11
C ILE A 135 19.72 -0.50 14.52
N ASN A 136 20.41 0.53 14.96
CA ASN A 136 21.10 0.56 16.28
C ASN A 136 20.23 1.19 17.39
N ASP A 137 19.03 1.68 17.06
CA ASP A 137 18.03 2.15 18.03
C ASP A 137 16.89 1.14 18.07
N ASP A 138 17.01 0.14 18.93
CA ASP A 138 16.07 -0.97 19.01
C ASP A 138 14.63 -0.51 19.25
N GLU A 139 14.40 0.48 20.12
CA GLU A 139 13.07 0.96 20.44
C GLU A 139 12.44 1.68 19.24
N TYR A 140 13.18 2.57 18.60
CA TYR A 140 12.71 3.29 17.43
C TYR A 140 12.50 2.32 16.24
N TYR A 141 13.45 1.41 16.02
CA TYR A 141 13.36 0.41 14.95
C TYR A 141 12.13 -0.50 15.11
N LEU A 142 11.90 -1.03 16.32
CA LEU A 142 10.74 -1.87 16.60
C LEU A 142 9.43 -1.10 16.40
N ARG A 143 9.34 0.15 16.87
CA ARG A 143 8.17 1.00 16.68
C ARG A 143 7.90 1.27 15.20
N LEU A 144 8.93 1.55 14.41
CA LEU A 144 8.83 1.77 12.97
C LEU A 144 8.42 0.50 12.23
N SER A 145 9.07 -0.62 12.50
CA SER A 145 8.75 -1.93 11.92
C SER A 145 7.32 -2.37 12.26
N ASP A 146 6.91 -2.20 13.52
CA ASP A 146 5.57 -2.55 14.00
C ASP A 146 4.48 -1.69 13.36
N ARG A 147 4.75 -0.44 13.02
CA ARG A 147 3.85 0.40 12.23
C ARG A 147 3.44 -0.27 10.93
N TYR A 148 4.39 -0.85 10.21
CA TYR A 148 4.14 -1.55 8.94
C TYR A 148 3.56 -2.95 9.16
N LYS A 149 4.07 -3.70 10.13
CA LYS A 149 3.57 -5.05 10.46
C LYS A 149 2.10 -5.02 10.84
N LYS A 150 1.70 -4.12 11.75
CA LYS A 150 0.39 -4.12 12.43
C LYS A 150 -0.64 -3.20 11.78
N ALA A 151 -0.30 -2.52 10.69
CA ALA A 151 -1.27 -1.73 9.92
C ALA A 151 -2.44 -2.61 9.48
N LYS A 152 -3.69 -2.15 9.65
CA LYS A 152 -4.86 -2.89 9.17
C LYS A 152 -4.80 -3.11 7.67
N VAL A 153 -4.41 -2.08 6.92
CA VAL A 153 -4.04 -2.18 5.51
C VAL A 153 -2.69 -1.49 5.33
N LEU A 154 -1.79 -2.11 4.60
CA LEU A 154 -0.50 -1.54 4.22
C LEU A 154 -0.44 -1.31 2.71
N ILE A 155 -0.06 -0.12 2.27
CA ILE A 155 0.35 0.13 0.89
C ILE A 155 1.86 0.12 0.84
N ILE A 156 2.45 -0.77 0.04
CA ILE A 156 3.87 -0.73 -0.30
C ILE A 156 3.98 -0.23 -1.73
N ASP A 157 4.42 1.00 -1.87
CA ASP A 157 4.51 1.67 -3.17
C ASP A 157 5.95 1.65 -3.71
N ASP A 158 6.07 1.46 -5.02
CA ASP A 158 7.34 1.30 -5.74
C ASP A 158 8.24 0.18 -5.14
N PHE A 159 7.61 -0.96 -4.79
CA PHE A 159 8.27 -2.09 -4.14
C PHE A 159 9.42 -2.62 -5.01
N PHE A 160 10.63 -2.73 -4.43
CA PHE A 160 11.88 -3.10 -5.11
C PHE A 160 12.28 -2.20 -6.29
N LYS A 161 11.94 -0.91 -6.22
CA LYS A 161 12.31 0.07 -7.24
C LYS A 161 13.81 0.18 -7.47
N ASP A 162 14.61 -0.08 -6.45
CA ASP A 162 16.08 -0.10 -6.50
C ASP A 162 16.67 -1.37 -7.16
N LYS A 163 15.84 -2.36 -7.49
CA LYS A 163 16.25 -3.62 -8.10
C LYS A 163 15.85 -3.73 -9.58
N VAL A 164 14.91 -2.88 -10.02
CA VAL A 164 14.29 -2.97 -11.35
C VAL A 164 14.26 -1.60 -12.03
N LYS A 165 14.58 -1.60 -13.32
CA LYS A 165 14.44 -0.42 -14.18
C LYS A 165 13.87 -0.86 -15.53
N ASN A 166 12.79 -0.21 -15.98
CA ASN A 166 12.11 -0.50 -17.26
C ASN A 166 11.72 -2.00 -17.41
N GLY A 167 11.22 -2.62 -16.32
CA GLY A 167 10.81 -4.01 -16.33
C GLY A 167 11.93 -5.05 -16.39
N GLN A 168 13.17 -4.64 -16.17
CA GLN A 168 14.36 -5.51 -16.14
C GLN A 168 15.13 -5.32 -14.85
N MET A 169 15.72 -6.39 -14.33
CA MET A 169 16.62 -6.28 -13.17
C MET A 169 17.84 -5.43 -13.49
N ILE A 170 18.18 -4.56 -12.55
CA ILE A 170 19.39 -3.73 -12.64
C ILE A 170 20.61 -4.64 -12.57
N LYS A 171 21.64 -4.31 -13.34
CA LYS A 171 22.92 -5.02 -13.38
C LYS A 171 24.02 -4.20 -12.72
N ASP A 172 24.95 -4.87 -12.08
CA ASP A 172 26.18 -4.29 -11.57
C ASP A 172 27.18 -3.96 -12.71
N ARG A 173 28.33 -3.42 -12.35
CA ARG A 173 29.41 -3.06 -13.31
C ARG A 173 29.96 -4.28 -14.06
N ASN A 174 29.78 -5.48 -13.54
CA ASN A 174 30.23 -6.74 -14.13
C ASN A 174 29.15 -7.41 -14.98
N GLY A 175 27.94 -6.79 -15.08
CA GLY A 175 26.80 -7.33 -15.81
C GLY A 175 25.95 -8.32 -15.06
N ASN A 176 26.23 -8.59 -13.76
CA ASN A 176 25.43 -9.46 -12.92
C ASN A 176 24.16 -8.75 -12.45
N ARG A 177 23.04 -9.48 -12.34
CA ARG A 177 21.79 -8.96 -11.80
C ARG A 177 21.93 -8.64 -10.32
N ILE A 178 21.43 -7.47 -9.91
CA ILE A 178 21.43 -7.04 -8.51
C ILE A 178 20.20 -7.61 -7.82
N GLY A 179 20.40 -8.63 -6.98
CA GLY A 179 19.36 -9.23 -6.13
C GLY A 179 19.11 -8.47 -4.84
N LEU A 180 18.33 -9.08 -3.95
CA LEU A 180 18.18 -8.61 -2.58
C LEU A 180 19.46 -8.87 -1.78
N SER A 181 19.88 -7.87 -1.01
CA SER A 181 20.96 -8.08 -0.03
C SER A 181 20.39 -8.70 1.25
N ASP A 182 21.26 -9.32 2.06
CA ASP A 182 20.88 -9.82 3.38
C ASP A 182 20.26 -8.72 4.26
N VAL A 183 20.74 -7.49 4.09
CA VAL A 183 20.19 -6.32 4.78
C VAL A 183 18.77 -6.01 4.30
N ASP A 184 18.49 -6.06 2.99
CA ASP A 184 17.13 -5.86 2.48
C ASP A 184 16.18 -6.92 3.05
N ILE A 185 16.58 -8.18 3.01
CA ILE A 185 15.82 -9.33 3.53
C ILE A 185 15.55 -9.16 5.03
N LYS A 186 16.58 -8.79 5.81
CA LYS A 186 16.48 -8.61 7.26
C LYS A 186 15.40 -7.60 7.66
N HIS A 187 15.17 -6.57 6.85
CA HIS A 187 14.18 -5.54 7.15
C HIS A 187 12.79 -5.85 6.59
N ILE A 188 12.71 -6.31 5.33
CA ILE A 188 11.42 -6.45 4.65
C ILE A 188 10.72 -7.79 4.96
N MET A 189 11.47 -8.89 5.06
CA MET A 189 10.90 -10.21 5.29
C MET A 189 10.10 -10.29 6.60
N PRO A 190 10.53 -9.74 7.75
CA PRO A 190 9.72 -9.75 8.97
C PRO A 190 8.40 -8.99 8.84
N ILE A 191 8.36 -7.93 8.01
CA ILE A 191 7.12 -7.18 7.76
C ILE A 191 6.17 -8.04 6.94
N ILE A 192 6.62 -8.58 5.80
CA ILE A 192 5.81 -9.41 4.91
C ILE A 192 5.35 -10.67 5.62
N ASN A 193 6.24 -11.39 6.34
CA ASN A 193 5.88 -12.60 7.08
C ASN A 193 4.80 -12.34 8.13
N TYR A 194 4.97 -11.30 8.93
CA TYR A 194 3.99 -10.97 9.97
C TYR A 194 2.61 -10.73 9.35
N ARG A 195 2.55 -9.98 8.26
CA ARG A 195 1.30 -9.67 7.56
C ARG A 195 0.67 -10.91 6.93
N TYR A 196 1.47 -11.72 6.25
CA TYR A 196 1.04 -12.98 5.65
C TYR A 196 0.41 -13.93 6.68
N PHE A 197 1.10 -14.20 7.78
CA PHE A 197 0.60 -15.12 8.81
C PHE A 197 -0.59 -14.57 9.60
N ASN A 198 -0.73 -13.26 9.70
CA ASN A 198 -1.89 -12.62 10.36
C ASN A 198 -2.99 -12.19 9.38
N LYS A 199 -2.88 -12.56 8.10
CA LYS A 199 -3.85 -12.26 7.04
C LYS A 199 -4.17 -10.76 6.95
N PHE A 200 -3.16 -9.89 7.07
CA PHE A 200 -3.35 -8.46 6.95
C PHE A 200 -3.28 -8.00 5.50
N PRO A 201 -4.33 -7.33 4.96
CA PRO A 201 -4.37 -6.87 3.58
C PRO A 201 -3.18 -5.98 3.21
N THR A 202 -2.50 -6.31 2.10
CA THR A 202 -1.38 -5.53 1.58
C THR A 202 -1.64 -5.15 0.12
N LEU A 203 -1.54 -3.85 -0.17
CA LEU A 203 -1.66 -3.30 -1.52
C LEU A 203 -0.25 -3.03 -2.03
N ILE A 204 0.12 -3.57 -3.18
CA ILE A 204 1.48 -3.49 -3.70
C ILE A 204 1.47 -2.86 -5.09
N SER A 205 2.32 -1.86 -5.30
CA SER A 205 2.72 -1.39 -6.61
C SER A 205 4.21 -1.66 -6.83
N THR A 206 4.58 -2.22 -7.98
CA THR A 206 5.98 -2.52 -8.31
C THR A 206 6.23 -2.53 -9.81
N GLU A 207 7.46 -2.22 -10.22
CA GLU A 207 7.92 -2.45 -11.60
C GLU A 207 8.37 -3.90 -11.84
N CYS A 208 8.50 -4.72 -10.81
CA CYS A 208 8.78 -6.14 -10.95
C CYS A 208 7.62 -6.84 -11.69
N THR A 209 7.96 -7.78 -12.54
CA THR A 209 7.03 -8.82 -12.99
C THR A 209 6.98 -9.95 -11.97
N MET A 210 6.02 -10.88 -12.10
CA MET A 210 5.99 -12.08 -11.24
C MET A 210 7.31 -12.86 -11.30
N GLY A 211 7.88 -13.04 -12.51
CA GLY A 211 9.15 -13.73 -12.68
C GLY A 211 10.32 -13.03 -11.98
N ILE A 212 10.36 -11.70 -12.02
CA ILE A 212 11.40 -10.94 -11.30
C ILE A 212 11.23 -11.08 -9.78
N LEU A 213 9.99 -11.03 -9.27
CA LEU A 213 9.75 -11.23 -7.83
C LEU A 213 10.25 -12.60 -7.35
N VAL A 214 9.96 -13.67 -8.14
CA VAL A 214 10.44 -15.03 -7.85
C VAL A 214 11.97 -15.09 -7.93
N GLU A 215 12.58 -14.45 -8.92
CA GLU A 215 14.05 -14.41 -9.07
C GLU A 215 14.74 -13.65 -7.93
N LEU A 216 14.10 -12.60 -7.39
CA LEU A 216 14.61 -11.85 -6.25
C LEU A 216 14.58 -12.68 -4.96
N ASP A 217 13.45 -13.31 -4.66
CA ASP A 217 13.26 -14.23 -3.53
C ASP A 217 11.92 -14.95 -3.69
N GLU A 218 11.96 -16.27 -3.91
CA GLU A 218 10.76 -17.09 -4.17
C GLU A 218 9.81 -17.09 -2.97
N ALA A 219 10.36 -17.20 -1.74
CA ALA A 219 9.54 -17.27 -0.54
C ALA A 219 8.80 -15.94 -0.29
N LEU A 220 9.46 -14.82 -0.55
CA LEU A 220 8.88 -13.48 -0.45
C LEU A 220 7.85 -13.26 -1.56
N ALA A 221 8.16 -13.64 -2.81
CA ALA A 221 7.25 -13.54 -3.93
C ALA A 221 5.94 -14.29 -3.66
N ARG A 222 6.02 -15.52 -3.14
CA ARG A 222 4.86 -16.31 -2.76
C ARG A 222 3.99 -15.60 -1.72
N ARG A 223 4.59 -15.08 -0.63
CA ARG A 223 3.87 -14.37 0.43
C ARG A 223 3.23 -13.06 -0.01
N ILE A 224 3.72 -12.48 -1.11
CA ILE A 224 3.14 -11.29 -1.72
C ILE A 224 1.99 -11.65 -2.65
N LEU A 225 2.17 -12.66 -3.51
CA LEU A 225 1.24 -12.97 -4.60
C LEU A 225 0.07 -13.85 -4.15
N GLU A 226 0.32 -14.83 -3.28
CA GLU A 226 -0.70 -15.75 -2.79
C GLU A 226 -1.90 -15.03 -2.13
N PRO A 227 -1.71 -14.03 -1.22
CA PRO A 227 -2.84 -13.31 -0.65
C PRO A 227 -3.57 -12.39 -1.62
N CYS A 228 -3.06 -12.19 -2.82
CA CYS A 228 -3.73 -11.38 -3.84
C CYS A 228 -4.77 -12.18 -4.62
N GLY A 229 -4.66 -13.51 -4.72
CA GLY A 229 -5.56 -14.32 -5.53
C GLY A 229 -5.71 -13.76 -6.94
N ASP A 230 -6.94 -13.50 -7.34
CA ASP A 230 -7.27 -12.88 -8.64
C ASP A 230 -7.02 -11.36 -8.69
N ASN A 231 -6.73 -10.70 -7.56
CA ASN A 231 -6.49 -9.25 -7.47
C ASN A 231 -5.08 -8.84 -7.93
N ILE A 232 -4.61 -9.45 -9.01
CA ILE A 232 -3.31 -9.14 -9.62
C ILE A 232 -3.52 -8.58 -11.01
N THR A 233 -2.90 -7.41 -11.28
CA THR A 233 -2.81 -6.86 -12.64
C THR A 233 -1.36 -6.70 -13.05
N VAL A 234 -1.01 -7.21 -14.24
CA VAL A 234 0.34 -7.11 -14.81
C VAL A 234 0.29 -6.25 -16.08
N PHE A 235 0.99 -5.13 -16.05
CA PHE A 235 1.16 -4.23 -17.19
C PHE A 235 2.43 -4.62 -17.94
N LYS A 236 2.28 -5.37 -19.04
CA LYS A 236 3.41 -5.85 -19.87
C LYS A 236 3.52 -5.00 -21.12
N GLY A 237 4.66 -4.35 -21.30
CA GLY A 237 4.98 -3.62 -22.52
C GLY A 237 5.04 -2.11 -22.34
N ALA A 238 5.81 -1.45 -23.22
CA ALA A 238 6.04 0.00 -23.18
C ALA A 238 4.76 0.81 -23.48
N GLU A 239 3.76 0.21 -24.11
CA GLU A 239 2.46 0.81 -24.41
C GLU A 239 1.72 1.28 -23.15
N TYR A 240 1.99 0.67 -22.00
CA TYR A 240 1.40 1.06 -20.70
C TYR A 240 2.09 2.25 -20.05
N ASN A 241 3.16 2.80 -20.62
CA ASN A 241 3.78 4.02 -20.10
C ASN A 241 2.99 5.27 -20.51
N TYR A 242 1.85 5.47 -19.88
CA TYR A 242 0.95 6.59 -20.21
C TYR A 242 1.54 7.95 -19.89
N GLY A 243 2.42 8.03 -18.88
CA GLY A 243 3.11 9.28 -18.53
C GLY A 243 4.02 9.82 -19.63
N MET A 244 4.47 8.95 -20.55
CA MET A 244 5.36 9.32 -21.65
C MET A 244 4.67 9.41 -23.02
N ARG A 245 3.39 9.04 -23.13
CA ARG A 245 2.67 8.99 -24.42
C ARG A 245 2.66 10.31 -25.19
N GLU A 246 2.55 11.42 -24.49
CA GLU A 246 2.53 12.76 -25.11
C GLU A 246 3.92 13.18 -25.61
N PHE A 247 4.98 12.62 -25.01
CA PHE A 247 6.37 12.92 -25.39
C PHE A 247 6.90 12.01 -26.51
N VAL A 248 6.37 10.80 -26.64
CA VAL A 248 6.82 9.80 -27.65
C VAL A 248 6.08 9.99 -28.98
N ARG A 249 4.93 10.69 -29.01
CA ARG A 249 4.15 10.97 -30.24
C ARG A 249 4.61 12.22 -31.01
N LYS A 250 5.64 12.89 -30.54
CA LYS A 250 6.35 13.97 -31.25
C LYS A 250 7.64 13.45 -31.86
#